data_637d1b37afe6c1379b53db00b869d931
#
_entry.id   637d1b37afe6c1379b53db00b869d931
#
_cell.length_a   1.000
_cell.length_b   1.000
_cell.length_c   1.000
_cell.angle_alpha   90.00
_cell.angle_beta   90.00
_cell.angle_gamma   90.00
#
_symmetry.space_group_name_H-M   'P 1'
#
loop_
_entity.id
_entity.type
_entity.pdbx_description
1 polymer ?
#
loop_
_entity_poly.entity_id
_entity_poly.type
_entity_poly.pdbx_seq_one_letter_code
_entity_poly.pdbx_strand_id
1 'polypeptide(L)'
;MILRFFHLSIGFLFAFISVLMLTSPLYSQNSMGARSLSMGQTGVAMPGDNWSIFSNVAFMETEENQVSFYGFRYLGISEITDMAASGNLQSSWGTFGVGLHRYGFNLFNENRMRLGYKNQLGNFHYGAVINYTHVFQGGNYGSAGALGIDLGMGAKVIDGLWLGARATNLNQPAYGATDEELPRELAVGFSYQLTTRAFFTSELVKDVSFPISYRAGLEFEIFDSLFARAGTTTEPETYSFGFGYSADSWLINIAMQQHIPLGLSPALDLGIRF
;
A
#
# COMPACT_ATOMS: atom_id res chain seq x y z
N MET A 1 10.57 -19.39 52.44
CA MET A 1 10.50 -20.21 51.19
C MET A 1 9.31 -19.84 50.31
N ILE A 2 8.18 -19.47 50.84
CA ILE A 2 6.93 -19.14 50.11
C ILE A 2 7.05 -17.82 49.31
N LEU A 3 7.74 -16.78 49.80
CA LEU A 3 7.88 -15.50 49.09
C LEU A 3 8.73 -15.59 47.80
N ARG A 4 9.68 -16.50 47.69
CA ARG A 4 10.50 -16.66 46.46
C ARG A 4 9.73 -17.31 45.31
N PHE A 5 8.74 -18.15 45.60
CA PHE A 5 7.87 -18.75 44.58
C PHE A 5 6.89 -17.71 43.96
N PHE A 6 6.43 -16.74 44.76
CA PHE A 6 5.51 -15.72 44.29
C PHE A 6 6.16 -14.74 43.29
N HIS A 7 7.44 -14.39 43.52
CA HIS A 7 8.18 -13.52 42.59
C HIS A 7 8.54 -14.20 41.26
N LEU A 8 8.81 -15.54 41.29
CA LEU A 8 9.05 -16.30 40.06
C LEU A 8 7.79 -16.40 39.20
N SER A 9 6.62 -16.62 39.81
CA SER A 9 5.33 -16.74 39.07
C SER A 9 4.90 -15.40 38.42
N ILE A 10 5.15 -14.27 39.11
CA ILE A 10 4.84 -12.93 38.57
C ILE A 10 5.81 -12.59 37.43
N GLY A 11 7.10 -12.94 37.55
CA GLY A 11 8.07 -12.75 36.48
C GLY A 11 7.75 -13.56 35.20
N PHE A 12 7.30 -14.80 35.37
CA PHE A 12 6.85 -15.65 34.25
C PHE A 12 5.57 -15.15 33.64
N LEU A 13 4.63 -14.64 34.42
CA LEU A 13 3.39 -14.06 33.92
C LEU A 13 3.66 -12.76 33.13
N PHE A 14 4.55 -11.89 33.63
CA PHE A 14 4.99 -10.69 32.89
C PHE A 14 5.77 -11.02 31.63
N ALA A 15 6.66 -12.02 31.64
CA ALA A 15 7.37 -12.47 30.45
C ALA A 15 6.40 -13.09 29.42
N PHE A 16 5.40 -13.85 29.86
CA PHE A 16 4.38 -14.44 28.98
C PHE A 16 3.45 -13.38 28.38
N ILE A 17 3.04 -12.37 29.15
CA ILE A 17 2.25 -11.22 28.67
C ILE A 17 3.09 -10.37 27.71
N SER A 18 4.39 -10.19 27.96
CA SER A 18 5.30 -9.46 27.05
C SER A 18 5.49 -10.20 25.72
N VAL A 19 5.54 -11.52 25.72
CA VAL A 19 5.60 -12.33 24.48
C VAL A 19 4.28 -12.29 23.72
N LEU A 20 3.14 -12.29 24.40
CA LEU A 20 1.82 -12.13 23.77
C LEU A 20 1.60 -10.72 23.15
N MET A 21 2.26 -9.69 23.70
CA MET A 21 2.21 -8.33 23.15
C MET A 21 3.14 -8.13 21.94
N LEU A 22 4.07 -9.04 21.68
CA LEU A 22 5.00 -8.99 20.55
C LEU A 22 4.45 -9.62 19.26
N THR A 23 3.27 -10.23 19.30
CA THR A 23 2.57 -10.69 18.09
C THR A 23 1.65 -9.59 17.54
N SER A 24 2.16 -8.38 17.39
CA SER A 24 1.53 -7.44 16.48
C SER A 24 1.73 -7.99 15.08
N PRO A 25 0.69 -8.37 14.34
CA PRO A 25 0.84 -8.81 12.96
C PRO A 25 1.51 -7.66 12.19
N LEU A 26 2.64 -7.94 11.60
CA LEU A 26 3.31 -7.03 10.68
C LEU A 26 2.38 -6.85 9.48
N TYR A 27 1.71 -5.72 9.39
CA TYR A 27 0.89 -5.34 8.26
C TYR A 27 1.81 -5.13 7.05
N SER A 28 1.91 -6.13 6.20
CA SER A 28 2.78 -6.09 5.03
C SER A 28 2.12 -5.45 3.80
N GLN A 29 0.87 -5.00 3.90
CA GLN A 29 0.13 -4.45 2.76
C GLN A 29 -0.11 -2.95 2.88
N ASN A 30 0.95 -2.18 2.92
CA ASN A 30 0.86 -0.74 2.76
C ASN A 30 0.64 -0.40 1.28
N SER A 31 -0.15 0.64 1.01
CA SER A 31 -0.19 1.25 -0.31
C SER A 31 1.21 1.76 -0.68
N MET A 32 1.66 1.48 -1.90
CA MET A 32 2.95 1.99 -2.38
C MET A 32 2.80 3.42 -2.89
N GLY A 33 3.91 4.17 -2.85
CA GLY A 33 3.98 5.56 -3.30
C GLY A 33 3.81 6.59 -2.18
N ALA A 34 4.68 7.59 -2.18
CA ALA A 34 4.67 8.64 -1.16
C ALA A 34 3.42 9.54 -1.27
N ARG A 35 2.81 9.65 -2.47
CA ARG A 35 1.52 10.33 -2.64
C ARG A 35 0.43 9.62 -1.85
N SER A 36 0.22 8.33 -2.08
CA SER A 36 -0.77 7.52 -1.36
C SER A 36 -0.49 7.51 0.15
N LEU A 37 0.77 7.31 0.55
CA LEU A 37 1.17 7.30 1.95
C LEU A 37 0.82 8.63 2.65
N SER A 38 1.14 9.77 2.03
CA SER A 38 0.85 11.10 2.59
C SER A 38 -0.64 11.41 2.68
N MET A 39 -1.48 10.69 1.91
CA MET A 39 -2.93 10.78 1.91
C MET A 39 -3.61 9.68 2.73
N GLY A 40 -2.94 9.17 3.78
CA GLY A 40 -3.50 8.15 4.67
C GLY A 40 -3.59 6.78 4.02
N GLN A 41 -2.66 6.44 3.13
CA GLN A 41 -2.61 5.17 2.39
C GLN A 41 -3.85 4.91 1.50
N THR A 42 -4.55 5.97 1.09
CA THR A 42 -5.64 5.86 0.14
C THR A 42 -5.14 5.59 -1.26
N GLY A 43 -5.94 4.93 -2.10
CA GLY A 43 -5.53 4.59 -3.47
C GLY A 43 -6.61 3.87 -4.27
N VAL A 44 -7.70 3.41 -3.62
CA VAL A 44 -8.71 2.58 -4.27
C VAL A 44 -9.54 3.32 -5.32
N ALA A 45 -9.64 4.66 -5.21
CA ALA A 45 -10.40 5.51 -6.13
C ALA A 45 -9.56 6.71 -6.63
N MET A 46 -8.25 6.55 -6.79
CA MET A 46 -7.35 7.62 -7.25
C MET A 46 -6.94 7.38 -8.71
N PRO A 47 -7.60 8.05 -9.70
CA PRO A 47 -7.24 7.88 -11.10
C PRO A 47 -5.87 8.50 -11.42
N GLY A 48 -5.16 7.88 -12.36
CA GLY A 48 -3.89 8.38 -12.87
C GLY A 48 -2.70 8.28 -11.89
N ASP A 49 -2.80 7.43 -10.87
CA ASP A 49 -1.70 7.21 -9.95
C ASP A 49 -0.76 6.10 -10.47
N ASN A 50 0.53 6.38 -10.52
CA ASN A 50 1.53 5.40 -10.97
C ASN A 50 1.62 4.17 -10.09
N TRP A 51 1.18 4.26 -8.85
CA TRP A 51 1.21 3.17 -7.90
C TRP A 51 -0.07 2.34 -7.89
N SER A 52 -0.99 2.64 -8.83
CA SER A 52 -2.27 1.92 -8.95
C SER A 52 -2.12 0.42 -9.20
N ILE A 53 -0.98 -0.05 -9.74
CA ILE A 53 -0.67 -1.48 -9.83
C ILE A 53 -0.62 -2.16 -8.44
N PHE A 54 -0.34 -1.42 -7.36
CA PHE A 54 -0.33 -1.89 -5.98
C PHE A 54 -1.60 -1.53 -5.21
N SER A 55 -2.36 -0.53 -5.66
CA SER A 55 -3.62 -0.10 -5.05
C SER A 55 -4.83 -0.62 -5.82
N ASN A 56 -5.30 0.09 -6.85
CA ASN A 56 -6.41 -0.35 -7.69
C ASN A 56 -6.00 -0.27 -9.17
N VAL A 57 -5.75 -1.42 -9.76
CA VAL A 57 -5.30 -1.55 -11.15
C VAL A 57 -6.22 -0.86 -12.17
N ALA A 58 -7.51 -0.71 -11.87
CA ALA A 58 -8.46 -0.02 -12.73
C ALA A 58 -8.13 1.48 -12.94
N PHE A 59 -7.31 2.06 -12.06
CA PHE A 59 -6.91 3.46 -12.09
C PHE A 59 -5.47 3.69 -12.54
N MET A 60 -4.79 2.68 -13.10
CA MET A 60 -3.46 2.91 -13.71
C MET A 60 -3.53 4.05 -14.74
N GLU A 61 -2.45 4.82 -14.82
CA GLU A 61 -2.29 5.91 -15.77
C GLU A 61 -2.49 5.42 -17.21
N THR A 62 -3.20 6.20 -18.01
CA THR A 62 -3.56 5.85 -19.38
C THR A 62 -3.16 6.89 -20.42
N GLU A 63 -2.68 8.04 -20.01
CA GLU A 63 -2.32 9.12 -20.93
C GLU A 63 -0.83 9.09 -21.28
N GLU A 64 0.01 8.64 -20.37
CA GLU A 64 1.47 8.61 -20.50
C GLU A 64 2.06 7.28 -19.99
N ASN A 65 3.15 6.86 -20.63
CA ASN A 65 3.98 5.78 -20.06
C ASN A 65 4.78 6.34 -18.90
N GLN A 66 4.95 5.54 -17.84
CA GLN A 66 5.60 6.00 -16.64
C GLN A 66 6.39 4.90 -15.97
N VAL A 67 7.51 5.26 -15.37
CA VAL A 67 8.29 4.40 -14.46
C VAL A 67 8.52 5.15 -13.16
N SER A 68 8.35 4.46 -12.02
CA SER A 68 8.50 5.06 -10.70
C SER A 68 9.25 4.16 -9.74
N PHE A 69 9.96 4.78 -8.81
CA PHE A 69 10.70 4.13 -7.73
C PHE A 69 10.26 4.71 -6.40
N TYR A 70 10.08 3.86 -5.41
CA TYR A 70 9.62 4.19 -4.06
C TYR A 70 10.53 3.58 -3.02
N GLY A 71 10.77 4.32 -1.94
CA GLY A 71 11.42 3.84 -0.75
C GLY A 71 10.75 4.39 0.51
N PHE A 72 10.57 3.53 1.48
CA PHE A 72 10.03 3.85 2.79
C PHE A 72 10.91 3.22 3.86
N ARG A 73 11.13 3.92 4.98
CA ARG A 73 11.97 3.45 6.05
C ARG A 73 11.31 3.64 7.40
N TYR A 74 11.19 2.58 8.16
CA TYR A 74 10.77 2.64 9.55
C TYR A 74 11.90 3.22 10.41
N LEU A 75 11.70 4.41 11.03
CA LEU A 75 12.77 5.07 11.79
C LEU A 75 13.21 4.30 13.03
N GLY A 76 12.32 3.54 13.65
CA GLY A 76 12.65 2.72 14.80
C GLY A 76 13.42 1.44 14.46
N ILE A 77 13.49 1.04 13.18
CA ILE A 77 14.03 -0.26 12.73
C ILE A 77 14.78 -0.05 11.43
N SER A 78 16.04 0.36 11.51
CA SER A 78 16.86 0.75 10.36
C SER A 78 17.16 -0.37 9.36
N GLU A 79 17.06 -1.62 9.82
CA GLU A 79 17.33 -2.82 9.03
C GLU A 79 16.17 -3.12 8.07
N ILE A 80 14.95 -2.74 8.41
CA ILE A 80 13.77 -2.99 7.56
C ILE A 80 13.68 -1.91 6.50
N THR A 81 13.81 -2.34 5.25
CA THR A 81 13.60 -1.50 4.07
C THR A 81 12.32 -1.94 3.37
N ASP A 82 11.58 -0.97 2.83
CA ASP A 82 10.42 -1.17 1.98
C ASP A 82 10.68 -0.40 0.67
N MET A 83 10.87 -1.11 -0.42
CA MET A 83 11.23 -0.55 -1.71
C MET A 83 10.32 -1.11 -2.79
N ALA A 84 9.90 -0.25 -3.71
CA ALA A 84 9.12 -0.68 -4.85
C ALA A 84 9.52 0.03 -6.14
N ALA A 85 9.21 -0.61 -7.26
CA ALA A 85 9.24 0.00 -8.58
C ALA A 85 7.92 -0.33 -9.29
N SER A 86 7.42 0.61 -10.07
CA SER A 86 6.24 0.44 -10.92
C SER A 86 6.49 0.98 -12.31
N GLY A 87 5.82 0.40 -13.30
CA GLY A 87 5.81 0.91 -14.65
C GLY A 87 4.49 0.57 -15.35
N ASN A 88 4.04 1.45 -16.22
CA ASN A 88 2.89 1.21 -17.09
C ASN A 88 3.26 1.47 -18.54
N LEU A 89 2.66 0.69 -19.41
CA LEU A 89 2.79 0.79 -20.86
C LEU A 89 1.40 0.81 -21.48
N GLN A 90 1.14 1.86 -22.25
CA GLN A 90 -0.09 1.99 -22.99
C GLN A 90 -0.04 1.22 -24.31
N SER A 91 -1.17 0.68 -24.70
CA SER A 91 -1.35 0.06 -26.01
C SER A 91 -2.77 0.29 -26.52
N SER A 92 -3.00 0.02 -27.81
CA SER A 92 -4.35 0.06 -28.42
C SER A 92 -5.32 -0.94 -27.79
N TRP A 93 -4.84 -1.92 -27.04
CA TRP A 93 -5.65 -2.97 -26.41
C TRP A 93 -5.96 -2.69 -24.95
N GLY A 94 -5.31 -1.67 -24.34
CA GLY A 94 -5.41 -1.31 -22.94
C GLY A 94 -4.05 -1.00 -22.34
N THR A 95 -4.00 -0.77 -21.03
CA THR A 95 -2.77 -0.45 -20.31
C THR A 95 -2.25 -1.69 -19.59
N PHE A 96 -0.98 -1.98 -19.79
CA PHE A 96 -0.24 -3.02 -19.07
C PHE A 96 0.59 -2.37 -17.96
N GLY A 97 0.67 -3.03 -16.81
CA GLY A 97 1.47 -2.57 -15.68
C GLY A 97 2.37 -3.66 -15.14
N VAL A 98 3.52 -3.24 -14.62
CA VAL A 98 4.42 -4.08 -13.85
C VAL A 98 4.71 -3.43 -12.51
N GLY A 99 4.77 -4.23 -11.45
CA GLY A 99 5.15 -3.80 -10.11
C GLY A 99 6.16 -4.76 -9.51
N LEU A 100 7.19 -4.22 -8.89
CA LEU A 100 8.17 -4.97 -8.12
C LEU A 100 8.22 -4.37 -6.73
N HIS A 101 8.23 -5.22 -5.71
CA HIS A 101 8.27 -4.80 -4.32
C HIS A 101 9.19 -5.70 -3.53
N ARG A 102 9.96 -5.12 -2.63
CA ARG A 102 10.80 -5.82 -1.67
C ARG A 102 10.64 -5.19 -0.29
N TYR A 103 10.27 -6.01 0.67
CA TYR A 103 10.16 -5.67 2.08
C TYR A 103 11.09 -6.53 2.92
N GLY A 104 11.71 -5.95 3.95
CA GLY A 104 12.45 -6.67 4.98
C GLY A 104 13.97 -6.51 4.89
N PHE A 105 14.70 -7.52 5.37
CA PHE A 105 16.16 -7.53 5.53
C PHE A 105 16.73 -8.91 5.16
N ASN A 106 18.04 -9.12 5.40
CA ASN A 106 18.74 -10.34 4.92
C ASN A 106 18.22 -11.66 5.51
N LEU A 107 17.70 -11.64 6.77
CA LEU A 107 17.19 -12.85 7.43
C LEU A 107 15.70 -13.07 7.22
N PHE A 108 14.96 -12.03 6.82
CA PHE A 108 13.56 -12.10 6.45
C PHE A 108 13.29 -11.10 5.34
N ASN A 109 12.82 -11.58 4.20
CA ASN A 109 12.35 -10.67 3.17
C ASN A 109 11.17 -11.26 2.38
N GLU A 110 10.31 -10.35 1.96
CA GLU A 110 9.22 -10.63 1.06
C GLU A 110 9.47 -9.88 -0.25
N ASN A 111 9.37 -10.59 -1.37
CA ASN A 111 9.48 -10.03 -2.69
C ASN A 111 8.17 -10.29 -3.43
N ARG A 112 7.58 -9.25 -4.04
CA ARG A 112 6.36 -9.34 -4.84
C ARG A 112 6.63 -8.88 -6.26
N MET A 113 6.12 -9.64 -7.21
CA MET A 113 6.07 -9.27 -8.61
C MET A 113 4.60 -9.21 -9.03
N ARG A 114 4.20 -8.14 -9.71
CA ARG A 114 2.82 -7.89 -10.13
C ARG A 114 2.81 -7.63 -11.62
N LEU A 115 1.89 -8.28 -12.33
CA LEU A 115 1.60 -8.04 -13.75
C LEU A 115 0.13 -7.69 -13.85
N GLY A 116 -0.16 -6.49 -14.33
CA GLY A 116 -1.50 -5.94 -14.40
C GLY A 116 -1.94 -5.61 -15.81
N TYR A 117 -3.23 -5.72 -16.02
CA TYR A 117 -3.91 -5.25 -17.22
C TYR A 117 -5.13 -4.43 -16.83
N LYS A 118 -5.31 -3.28 -17.49
CA LYS A 118 -6.45 -2.39 -17.33
C LYS A 118 -7.07 -2.08 -18.66
N ASN A 119 -8.41 -1.95 -18.66
CA ASN A 119 -9.16 -1.38 -19.77
C ASN A 119 -10.37 -0.57 -19.24
N GLN A 120 -11.11 0.08 -20.13
CA GLN A 120 -12.28 0.89 -19.78
C GLN A 120 -13.39 0.75 -20.82
N LEU A 121 -14.61 0.92 -20.35
CA LEU A 121 -15.82 0.99 -21.18
C LEU A 121 -16.61 2.27 -20.81
N GLY A 122 -16.41 3.33 -21.56
CA GLY A 122 -16.91 4.65 -21.19
C GLY A 122 -16.33 5.12 -19.85
N ASN A 123 -17.22 5.42 -18.89
CA ASN A 123 -16.83 5.86 -17.55
C ASN A 123 -16.48 4.71 -16.59
N PHE A 124 -16.63 3.47 -17.02
CA PHE A 124 -16.32 2.29 -16.19
C PHE A 124 -14.94 1.75 -16.52
N HIS A 125 -14.09 1.63 -15.50
CA HIS A 125 -12.72 1.14 -15.56
C HIS A 125 -12.64 -0.20 -14.85
N TYR A 126 -11.86 -1.12 -15.40
CA TYR A 126 -11.66 -2.45 -14.80
C TYR A 126 -10.26 -2.96 -15.10
N GLY A 127 -9.78 -3.84 -14.25
CA GLY A 127 -8.49 -4.45 -14.45
C GLY A 127 -8.27 -5.65 -13.55
N ALA A 128 -7.23 -6.41 -13.87
CA ALA A 128 -6.79 -7.57 -13.12
C ALA A 128 -5.28 -7.55 -12.95
N VAL A 129 -4.79 -8.15 -11.86
CA VAL A 129 -3.37 -8.34 -11.58
C VAL A 129 -3.14 -9.80 -11.25
N ILE A 130 -2.10 -10.37 -11.83
CA ILE A 130 -1.48 -11.60 -11.33
C ILE A 130 -0.30 -11.17 -10.48
N ASN A 131 -0.26 -11.61 -9.23
CA ASN A 131 0.82 -11.31 -8.30
C ASN A 131 1.50 -12.59 -7.85
N TYR A 132 2.84 -12.57 -7.78
CA TYR A 132 3.65 -13.62 -7.19
C TYR A 132 4.36 -13.05 -5.97
N THR A 133 4.11 -13.65 -4.81
CA THR A 133 4.76 -13.29 -3.55
C THR A 133 5.70 -14.40 -3.15
N HIS A 134 6.95 -14.06 -2.87
CA HIS A 134 7.99 -14.97 -2.42
C HIS A 134 8.53 -14.47 -1.08
N VAL A 135 8.45 -15.31 -0.06
CA VAL A 135 8.99 -15.06 1.28
C VAL A 135 10.23 -15.91 1.47
N PHE A 136 11.29 -15.28 1.97
CA PHE A 136 12.53 -15.93 2.41
C PHE A 136 12.70 -15.73 3.91
N GLN A 137 12.96 -16.82 4.61
CA GLN A 137 13.31 -16.83 6.03
C GLN A 137 14.64 -17.54 6.22
N GLY A 138 15.62 -16.83 6.76
CA GLY A 138 16.96 -17.34 6.98
C GLY A 138 17.03 -18.49 7.99
N GLY A 139 18.18 -19.17 8.06
CA GLY A 139 18.37 -20.34 8.88
C GLY A 139 17.75 -21.59 8.26
N ASN A 140 17.02 -22.39 9.05
CA ASN A 140 16.41 -23.65 8.64
C ASN A 140 14.97 -23.51 8.11
N TYR A 141 14.44 -22.28 7.98
CA TYR A 141 13.04 -22.04 7.60
C TYR A 141 12.83 -22.08 6.08
N GLY A 142 13.83 -21.65 5.29
CA GLY A 142 13.80 -21.75 3.82
C GLY A 142 12.99 -20.62 3.14
N SER A 143 12.32 -20.97 2.05
CA SER A 143 11.51 -20.02 1.30
C SER A 143 10.24 -20.68 0.75
N ALA A 144 9.21 -19.86 0.57
CA ALA A 144 7.95 -20.26 -0.02
C ALA A 144 7.40 -19.16 -0.92
N GLY A 145 6.59 -19.55 -1.90
CA GLY A 145 5.94 -18.61 -2.80
C GLY A 145 4.48 -18.92 -3.00
N ALA A 146 3.71 -17.89 -3.36
CA ALA A 146 2.29 -18.00 -3.62
C ALA A 146 1.87 -17.11 -4.81
N LEU A 147 0.91 -17.57 -5.60
CA LEU A 147 0.39 -16.88 -6.78
C LEU A 147 -1.02 -16.37 -6.49
N GLY A 148 -1.19 -15.05 -6.42
CA GLY A 148 -2.45 -14.39 -6.16
C GLY A 148 -3.07 -13.75 -7.41
N ILE A 149 -4.37 -13.53 -7.36
CA ILE A 149 -5.14 -12.82 -8.38
C ILE A 149 -5.90 -11.67 -7.71
N ASP A 150 -5.73 -10.47 -8.25
CA ASP A 150 -6.42 -9.28 -7.78
C ASP A 150 -7.33 -8.74 -8.88
N LEU A 151 -8.45 -8.15 -8.49
CA LEU A 151 -9.36 -7.43 -9.37
C LEU A 151 -9.56 -6.00 -8.89
N GLY A 152 -9.64 -5.08 -9.85
CA GLY A 152 -9.94 -3.68 -9.62
C GLY A 152 -11.08 -3.19 -10.50
N MET A 153 -11.91 -2.33 -9.94
CA MET A 153 -12.99 -1.65 -10.66
C MET A 153 -13.03 -0.18 -10.25
N GLY A 154 -13.48 0.66 -11.18
CA GLY A 154 -13.67 2.08 -10.93
C GLY A 154 -14.72 2.68 -11.85
N ALA A 155 -15.33 3.77 -11.44
CA ALA A 155 -16.28 4.50 -12.24
C ALA A 155 -16.19 6.01 -12.00
N LYS A 156 -16.19 6.79 -13.10
CA LYS A 156 -16.43 8.23 -13.05
C LYS A 156 -17.93 8.46 -13.03
N VAL A 157 -18.46 8.91 -11.88
CA VAL A 157 -19.91 9.07 -11.67
C VAL A 157 -20.39 10.41 -12.23
N ILE A 158 -19.69 11.47 -11.88
CA ILE A 158 -19.84 12.83 -12.41
C ILE A 158 -18.46 13.45 -12.56
N ASP A 159 -18.37 14.64 -13.12
CA ASP A 159 -17.09 15.34 -13.19
C ASP A 159 -16.52 15.56 -11.79
N GLY A 160 -15.26 15.14 -11.62
CA GLY A 160 -14.53 15.20 -10.36
C GLY A 160 -14.84 14.09 -9.36
N LEU A 161 -15.91 13.27 -9.52
CA LEU A 161 -16.25 12.19 -8.58
C LEU A 161 -15.95 10.82 -9.17
N TRP A 162 -15.09 10.08 -8.49
CA TRP A 162 -14.75 8.71 -8.81
C TRP A 162 -15.12 7.76 -7.67
N LEU A 163 -15.62 6.60 -8.02
CA LEU A 163 -15.79 5.47 -7.11
C LEU A 163 -14.80 4.38 -7.49
N GLY A 164 -14.28 3.67 -6.51
CA GLY A 164 -13.36 2.57 -6.71
C GLY A 164 -13.66 1.40 -5.80
N ALA A 165 -13.37 0.19 -6.28
CA ALA A 165 -13.38 -1.04 -5.52
C ALA A 165 -12.23 -1.94 -5.96
N ARG A 166 -11.63 -2.66 -5.00
CA ARG A 166 -10.65 -3.71 -5.30
C ARG A 166 -10.84 -4.91 -4.41
N ALA A 167 -10.42 -6.06 -4.91
CA ALA A 167 -10.26 -7.29 -4.14
C ALA A 167 -8.88 -7.87 -4.43
N THR A 168 -8.11 -8.22 -3.40
CA THR A 168 -6.79 -8.82 -3.53
C THR A 168 -6.81 -10.27 -3.11
N ASN A 169 -5.94 -11.08 -3.73
CA ASN A 169 -5.76 -12.50 -3.44
C ASN A 169 -7.10 -13.29 -3.46
N LEU A 170 -7.94 -13.05 -4.47
CA LEU A 170 -9.28 -13.65 -4.60
C LEU A 170 -9.26 -15.19 -4.63
N ASN A 171 -8.19 -15.77 -5.12
CA ASN A 171 -7.99 -17.22 -5.22
C ASN A 171 -7.48 -17.85 -3.93
N GLN A 172 -7.36 -17.08 -2.82
CA GLN A 172 -6.88 -17.55 -1.52
C GLN A 172 -5.56 -18.34 -1.61
N PRO A 173 -4.50 -17.75 -2.16
CA PRO A 173 -3.25 -18.48 -2.34
C PRO A 173 -2.57 -18.72 -1.00
N ALA A 174 -2.02 -19.93 -0.80
CA ALA A 174 -1.22 -20.29 0.36
C ALA A 174 0.27 -20.40 0.00
N TYR A 175 1.14 -20.21 0.98
CA TYR A 175 2.59 -20.33 0.81
C TYR A 175 3.03 -21.80 0.71
N GLY A 176 3.44 -22.23 -0.49
CA GLY A 176 3.96 -23.56 -0.72
C GLY A 176 3.00 -24.68 -0.30
N ALA A 177 3.44 -25.55 0.61
CA ALA A 177 2.64 -26.63 1.18
C ALA A 177 2.11 -26.31 2.59
N THR A 178 2.12 -25.05 2.99
CA THR A 178 1.60 -24.61 4.29
C THR A 178 0.13 -24.22 4.19
N ASP A 179 -0.56 -24.15 5.33
CA ASP A 179 -1.93 -23.63 5.41
C ASP A 179 -1.94 -22.09 5.61
N GLU A 180 -0.78 -21.42 5.53
CA GLU A 180 -0.68 -19.97 5.68
C GLU A 180 -1.07 -19.28 4.38
N GLU A 181 -2.25 -18.67 4.37
CA GLU A 181 -2.79 -17.94 3.22
C GLU A 181 -2.20 -16.52 3.15
N LEU A 182 -2.06 -15.99 1.91
CA LEU A 182 -1.80 -14.57 1.73
C LEU A 182 -2.99 -13.73 2.24
N PRO A 183 -2.71 -12.54 2.82
CA PRO A 183 -3.75 -11.62 3.23
C PRO A 183 -4.73 -11.31 2.09
N ARG A 184 -6.02 -11.39 2.38
CA ARG A 184 -7.10 -11.10 1.44
C ARG A 184 -7.82 -9.84 1.86
N GLU A 185 -7.78 -8.82 1.01
CA GLU A 185 -8.41 -7.54 1.29
C GLU A 185 -9.54 -7.24 0.30
N LEU A 186 -10.57 -6.58 0.83
CA LEU A 186 -11.59 -5.87 0.06
C LEU A 186 -11.48 -4.38 0.41
N ALA A 187 -11.46 -3.52 -0.59
CA ALA A 187 -11.46 -2.08 -0.40
C ALA A 187 -12.50 -1.42 -1.30
N VAL A 188 -13.19 -0.43 -0.76
CA VAL A 188 -14.11 0.43 -1.50
C VAL A 188 -13.88 1.87 -1.07
N GLY A 189 -14.02 2.81 -1.99
CA GLY A 189 -13.80 4.21 -1.67
C GLY A 189 -14.26 5.14 -2.78
N PHE A 190 -14.06 6.41 -2.53
CA PHE A 190 -14.33 7.46 -3.48
C PHE A 190 -13.26 8.53 -3.42
N SER A 191 -13.15 9.29 -4.50
CA SER A 191 -12.39 10.53 -4.52
C SER A 191 -13.21 11.64 -5.19
N TYR A 192 -12.97 12.86 -4.75
CA TYR A 192 -13.70 14.02 -5.25
C TYR A 192 -12.79 15.24 -5.40
N GLN A 193 -12.86 15.86 -6.57
CA GLN A 193 -12.23 17.15 -6.84
C GLN A 193 -13.08 18.25 -6.22
N LEU A 194 -12.74 18.69 -5.01
CA LEU A 194 -13.50 19.72 -4.25
C LEU A 194 -13.46 21.08 -4.93
N THR A 195 -12.29 21.45 -5.44
CA THR A 195 -12.03 22.65 -6.23
C THR A 195 -10.99 22.33 -7.30
N THR A 196 -10.66 23.29 -8.17
CA THR A 196 -9.57 23.12 -9.14
C THR A 196 -8.21 22.79 -8.51
N ARG A 197 -8.03 23.07 -7.22
CA ARG A 197 -6.78 22.87 -6.48
C ARG A 197 -6.88 21.93 -5.28
N ALA A 198 -8.07 21.47 -4.93
CA ALA A 198 -8.29 20.62 -3.76
C ALA A 198 -8.93 19.29 -4.15
N PHE A 199 -8.29 18.19 -3.79
CA PHE A 199 -8.72 16.83 -4.02
C PHE A 199 -8.84 16.07 -2.71
N PHE A 200 -9.96 15.38 -2.52
CA PHE A 200 -10.26 14.57 -1.34
C PHE A 200 -10.46 13.12 -1.72
N THR A 201 -10.01 12.20 -0.89
CA THR A 201 -10.24 10.77 -1.06
C THR A 201 -10.55 10.11 0.27
N SER A 202 -11.40 9.08 0.24
CA SER A 202 -11.68 8.26 1.42
C SER A 202 -11.99 6.84 1.01
N GLU A 203 -11.57 5.87 1.85
CA GLU A 203 -11.77 4.46 1.59
C GLU A 203 -11.98 3.64 2.86
N LEU A 204 -12.64 2.52 2.70
CA LEU A 204 -12.80 1.45 3.68
C LEU A 204 -12.00 0.25 3.19
N VAL A 205 -11.14 -0.27 4.05
CA VAL A 205 -10.35 -1.47 3.76
C VAL A 205 -10.69 -2.53 4.79
N LYS A 206 -11.07 -3.71 4.33
CA LYS A 206 -11.32 -4.88 5.16
C LYS A 206 -10.38 -6.00 4.72
N ASP A 207 -9.40 -6.30 5.54
CA ASP A 207 -8.71 -7.57 5.54
C ASP A 207 -9.55 -8.62 6.28
N VAL A 208 -9.52 -9.88 5.84
CA VAL A 208 -10.34 -10.94 6.46
C VAL A 208 -10.00 -11.13 7.94
N SER A 209 -8.71 -10.98 8.28
CA SER A 209 -8.18 -11.25 9.62
C SER A 209 -8.17 -10.05 10.56
N PHE A 210 -8.42 -8.82 10.06
CA PHE A 210 -8.23 -7.58 10.81
C PHE A 210 -9.50 -6.71 10.86
N PRO A 211 -9.61 -5.77 11.82
CA PRO A 211 -10.69 -4.80 11.84
C PRO A 211 -10.75 -3.96 10.55
N ILE A 212 -11.89 -3.32 10.32
CA ILE A 212 -12.04 -2.38 9.19
C ILE A 212 -11.17 -1.16 9.43
N SER A 213 -10.33 -0.82 8.45
CA SER A 213 -9.56 0.42 8.41
C SER A 213 -10.32 1.48 7.62
N TYR A 214 -10.53 2.63 8.24
CA TYR A 214 -11.02 3.84 7.59
C TYR A 214 -9.81 4.69 7.22
N ARG A 215 -9.74 5.13 5.96
CA ARG A 215 -8.65 5.93 5.44
C ARG A 215 -9.19 7.18 4.77
N ALA A 216 -8.50 8.31 4.96
CA ALA A 216 -8.86 9.56 4.31
C ALA A 216 -7.63 10.39 4.01
N GLY A 217 -7.69 11.14 2.91
CA GLY A 217 -6.62 12.01 2.46
C GLY A 217 -7.12 13.26 1.76
N LEU A 218 -6.35 14.32 1.91
CA LEU A 218 -6.55 15.61 1.27
C LEU A 218 -5.26 16.02 0.55
N GLU A 219 -5.38 16.41 -0.70
CA GLU A 219 -4.31 16.99 -1.51
C GLU A 219 -4.71 18.42 -1.89
N PHE A 220 -3.78 19.35 -1.74
CA PHE A 220 -3.97 20.73 -2.10
C PHE A 220 -2.80 21.22 -2.95
N GLU A 221 -3.09 21.77 -4.13
CA GLU A 221 -2.12 22.42 -4.99
C GLU A 221 -1.86 23.85 -4.49
N ILE A 222 -0.69 24.05 -3.86
CA ILE A 222 -0.27 25.34 -3.26
C ILE A 222 0.12 26.32 -4.37
N PHE A 223 0.95 25.86 -5.29
CA PHE A 223 1.40 26.55 -6.49
C PHE A 223 1.29 25.57 -7.65
N ASP A 224 1.36 26.07 -8.87
CA ASP A 224 1.35 25.22 -10.07
C ASP A 224 2.39 24.11 -9.94
N SER A 225 1.94 22.88 -10.04
CA SER A 225 2.76 21.66 -9.90
C SER A 225 3.31 21.33 -8.49
N LEU A 226 3.03 22.14 -7.46
CA LEU A 226 3.47 21.88 -6.08
C LEU A 226 2.26 21.54 -5.19
N PHE A 227 2.29 20.39 -4.58
CA PHE A 227 1.20 19.81 -3.78
C PHE A 227 1.59 19.66 -2.32
N ALA A 228 0.67 20.00 -1.40
CA ALA A 228 0.72 19.58 -0.02
C ALA A 228 -0.37 18.54 0.25
N ARG A 229 -0.08 17.59 1.11
CA ARG A 229 -0.96 16.47 1.40
C ARG A 229 -1.00 16.16 2.88
N ALA A 230 -2.17 15.71 3.34
CA ALA A 230 -2.37 15.18 4.68
C ALA A 230 -3.34 14.01 4.63
N GLY A 231 -3.20 13.07 5.55
CA GLY A 231 -4.07 11.91 5.60
C GLY A 231 -4.00 11.17 6.94
N THR A 232 -4.94 10.27 7.12
CA THR A 232 -5.06 9.46 8.34
C THR A 232 -5.62 8.08 8.05
N THR A 233 -5.25 7.11 8.88
CA THR A 233 -5.84 5.76 8.93
C THR A 233 -6.24 5.44 10.37
N THR A 234 -7.24 4.58 10.55
CA THR A 234 -7.68 4.15 11.89
C THR A 234 -7.07 2.83 12.32
N GLU A 235 -6.82 1.92 11.40
CA GLU A 235 -6.24 0.59 11.66
C GLU A 235 -5.14 0.27 10.65
N PRO A 236 -3.87 0.35 11.08
CA PRO A 236 -3.37 0.96 12.32
C PRO A 236 -3.58 2.47 12.34
N GLU A 237 -3.71 3.05 13.55
CA GLU A 237 -3.84 4.50 13.67
C GLU A 237 -2.55 5.20 13.25
N THR A 238 -2.64 5.96 12.14
CA THR A 238 -1.52 6.75 11.61
C THR A 238 -1.98 8.10 11.11
N TYR A 239 -1.07 9.06 11.18
CA TYR A 239 -1.21 10.39 10.59
C TYR A 239 -0.09 10.58 9.59
N SER A 240 -0.42 11.09 8.42
CA SER A 240 0.56 11.27 7.34
C SER A 240 0.48 12.68 6.77
N PHE A 241 1.61 13.17 6.30
CA PHE A 241 1.71 14.42 5.55
C PHE A 241 2.82 14.30 4.51
N GLY A 242 2.76 15.16 3.51
CA GLY A 242 3.76 15.13 2.45
C GLY A 242 3.65 16.27 1.47
N PHE A 243 4.64 16.32 0.59
CA PHE A 243 4.70 17.27 -0.52
C PHE A 243 4.97 16.53 -1.81
N GLY A 244 4.48 17.07 -2.91
CA GLY A 244 4.72 16.55 -4.23
C GLY A 244 5.05 17.66 -5.21
N TYR A 245 5.92 17.35 -6.16
CA TYR A 245 6.20 18.19 -7.31
C TYR A 245 5.99 17.39 -8.58
N SER A 246 5.19 17.92 -9.50
CA SER A 246 4.84 17.28 -10.77
C SER A 246 5.22 18.23 -11.92
N ALA A 247 6.38 18.00 -12.53
CA ALA A 247 6.75 18.64 -13.79
C ALA A 247 6.27 17.77 -14.98
N ASP A 248 6.46 18.26 -16.21
CA ASP A 248 6.01 17.54 -17.42
C ASP A 248 6.53 16.09 -17.47
N SER A 249 7.83 15.90 -17.22
CA SER A 249 8.47 14.56 -17.30
C SER A 249 8.83 13.96 -15.94
N TRP A 250 8.70 14.69 -14.83
CA TRP A 250 9.18 14.25 -13.52
C TRP A 250 8.11 14.35 -12.45
N LEU A 251 8.08 13.35 -11.60
CA LEU A 251 7.30 13.31 -10.38
C LEU A 251 8.24 13.09 -9.20
N ILE A 252 8.13 13.94 -8.18
CA ILE A 252 8.89 13.80 -6.94
C ILE A 252 7.90 13.95 -5.80
N ASN A 253 7.77 12.93 -4.95
CA ASN A 253 6.92 12.99 -3.78
C ASN A 253 7.70 12.60 -2.54
N ILE A 254 7.53 13.34 -1.46
CA ILE A 254 8.04 13.03 -0.13
C ILE A 254 6.88 12.91 0.84
N ALA A 255 6.96 11.95 1.74
CA ALA A 255 5.95 11.76 2.77
C ALA A 255 6.61 11.43 4.11
N MET A 256 5.87 11.74 5.16
CA MET A 256 6.16 11.33 6.52
C MET A 256 4.91 10.69 7.10
N GLN A 257 5.05 9.52 7.70
CA GLN A 257 3.97 8.85 8.42
C GLN A 257 4.34 8.74 9.89
N GLN A 258 3.45 9.21 10.74
CA GLN A 258 3.53 9.03 12.18
C GLN A 258 2.69 7.83 12.59
N HIS A 259 3.32 6.80 13.12
CA HIS A 259 2.67 5.66 13.74
C HIS A 259 2.84 5.77 15.26
N ILE A 260 1.74 5.67 16.01
CA ILE A 260 1.77 5.98 17.46
C ILE A 260 2.84 5.17 18.22
N PRO A 261 2.97 3.83 18.08
CA PRO A 261 4.04 3.11 18.77
C PRO A 261 5.41 3.12 18.07
N LEU A 262 5.47 3.29 16.74
CA LEU A 262 6.71 3.10 15.96
C LEU A 262 7.43 4.42 15.62
N GLY A 263 6.78 5.56 15.86
CA GLY A 263 7.34 6.88 15.58
C GLY A 263 7.17 7.33 14.13
N LEU A 264 7.99 8.29 13.70
CA LEU A 264 7.92 8.94 12.40
C LEU A 264 8.73 8.17 11.36
N SER A 265 8.17 7.93 10.20
CA SER A 265 8.77 7.15 9.10
C SER A 265 8.72 7.92 7.78
N PRO A 266 9.87 8.22 7.16
CA PRO A 266 9.95 8.92 5.89
C PRO A 266 9.73 8.00 4.70
N ALA A 267 9.19 8.59 3.62
CA ALA A 267 9.08 7.98 2.30
C ALA A 267 9.47 8.96 1.20
N LEU A 268 9.96 8.41 0.10
CA LEU A 268 10.27 9.13 -1.12
C LEU A 268 9.79 8.30 -2.31
N ASP A 269 9.18 8.95 -3.30
CA ASP A 269 9.06 8.38 -4.63
C ASP A 269 9.53 9.33 -5.73
N LEU A 270 10.02 8.74 -6.81
CA LEU A 270 10.48 9.42 -8.00
C LEU A 270 9.85 8.74 -9.21
N GLY A 271 9.26 9.52 -10.10
CA GLY A 271 8.65 9.03 -11.34
C GLY A 271 9.16 9.79 -12.56
N ILE A 272 9.17 9.10 -13.70
CA ILE A 272 9.50 9.65 -15.01
C ILE A 272 8.38 9.27 -15.98
N ARG A 273 7.85 10.26 -16.70
CA ARG A 273 6.86 10.12 -17.78
C ARG A 273 7.53 10.28 -19.14
N PHE A 274 7.06 9.52 -20.16
CA PHE A 274 7.64 9.54 -21.52
C PHE A 274 6.64 9.04 -22.56
#